data_5cad46e126ca3acad73645db74c8d2a9
#
_entry.id   5cad46e126ca3acad73645db74c8d2a9
#
_cell.length_a   1.000
_cell.length_b   1.000
_cell.length_c   1.000
_cell.angle_alpha   90.00
_cell.angle_beta   90.00
_cell.angle_gamma   90.00
#
_symmetry.space_group_name_H-M   'P 1'
#
loop_
_entity.id
_entity.type
_entity.pdbx_description
1 polymer ?
#
loop_
_entity_poly.entity_id
_entity_poly.type
_entity_poly.pdbx_seq_one_letter_code
_entity_poly.pdbx_strand_id
1 'polypeptide(L)'
;EMSASLVGSEMCIRDSCDIANGLGVRVTLFVSGCTNHCENCFQPQTWDFCYGKPFTSETEDELIRLLSPDYINGLTLLGGEPFEPKNQRALLPFLRRVRRELPQKTIWSFTGFTWEELHDPTAYSRCEVTDELLSLLDVLVDGRYVDALHDISLRFRGSSNQRIIDVPKTLQSGTLTLWDERANI
;
A
#
# COMPACT_ATOMS: atom_id res chain seq x y z
N GLU A 1 -24.87 -9.55 18.16
CA GLU A 1 -23.40 -9.70 18.39
C GLU A 1 -22.88 -10.69 17.35
N MET A 2 -22.43 -10.19 16.22
CA MET A 2 -21.64 -11.00 15.29
C MET A 2 -20.20 -10.54 15.41
N SER A 3 -19.44 -11.26 16.23
CA SER A 3 -17.99 -11.20 16.25
C SER A 3 -17.50 -11.69 14.90
N ALA A 4 -17.22 -10.76 13.99
CA ALA A 4 -16.47 -11.06 12.78
C ALA A 4 -15.02 -11.32 13.22
N SER A 5 -14.71 -12.58 13.48
CA SER A 5 -13.34 -13.06 13.57
C SER A 5 -12.65 -12.75 12.25
N LEU A 6 -11.88 -11.68 12.18
CA LEU A 6 -10.96 -11.38 11.09
C LEU A 6 -9.78 -12.36 11.18
N VAL A 7 -10.05 -13.60 10.77
CA VAL A 7 -9.02 -14.61 10.61
C VAL A 7 -8.24 -14.25 9.35
N GLY A 8 -7.00 -13.83 9.50
CA GLY A 8 -5.96 -13.92 8.51
C GLY A 8 -5.58 -12.66 7.72
N SER A 9 -5.50 -11.49 8.34
CA SER A 9 -4.61 -10.42 7.86
C SER A 9 -3.50 -10.27 8.89
N GLU A 10 -2.37 -10.89 8.61
CA GLU A 10 -1.20 -10.74 9.46
C GLU A 10 -0.32 -9.61 8.91
N MET A 11 0.18 -8.76 9.77
CA MET A 11 0.92 -7.55 9.42
C MET A 11 2.13 -7.38 10.31
N CYS A 12 3.18 -6.75 9.80
CA CYS A 12 4.34 -6.36 10.58
C CYS A 12 4.58 -4.86 10.44
N ILE A 13 4.63 -4.14 11.56
CA ILE A 13 5.23 -2.81 11.60
C ILE A 13 6.73 -3.05 11.51
N ARG A 14 7.35 -2.75 10.35
CA ARG A 14 8.76 -3.02 10.14
C ARG A 14 9.65 -1.81 10.40
N ASP A 15 9.18 -0.60 10.07
CA ASP A 15 9.96 0.63 10.25
C ASP A 15 9.08 1.80 10.63
N SER A 16 9.39 2.41 11.77
CA SER A 16 8.75 3.65 12.23
C SER A 16 9.41 4.92 11.65
N CYS A 17 10.51 4.79 10.90
CA CYS A 17 11.27 5.89 10.30
C CYS A 17 11.87 5.47 8.95
N ASP A 18 11.02 5.10 8.00
CA ASP A 18 11.41 4.68 6.66
C ASP A 18 11.55 5.91 5.74
N ILE A 19 12.63 5.95 4.95
CA ILE A 19 12.90 6.98 3.95
C ILE A 19 13.02 6.40 2.53
N ALA A 20 12.91 5.08 2.38
CA ALA A 20 13.12 4.38 1.11
C ALA A 20 11.82 4.17 0.33
N ASN A 21 10.68 4.06 1.02
CA ASN A 21 9.42 3.65 0.43
C ASN A 21 8.42 4.82 0.29
N GLY A 22 8.88 5.94 -0.22
CA GLY A 22 8.10 7.13 -0.50
C GLY A 22 8.76 8.41 -0.04
N LEU A 23 8.13 9.55 -0.32
CA LEU A 23 8.69 10.86 -0.01
C LEU A 23 8.64 11.16 1.49
N GLY A 24 9.76 11.63 2.04
CA GLY A 24 9.91 12.02 3.44
C GLY A 24 10.07 10.83 4.39
N VAL A 25 9.94 11.10 5.70
CA VAL A 25 10.01 10.05 6.73
C VAL A 25 8.63 9.42 6.91
N ARG A 26 8.56 8.09 6.84
CA ARG A 26 7.28 7.38 6.77
C ARG A 26 7.21 6.23 7.78
N VAL A 27 6.01 5.89 8.17
CA VAL A 27 5.71 4.61 8.82
C VAL A 27 5.36 3.61 7.74
N THR A 28 6.04 2.47 7.69
CA THR A 28 5.79 1.42 6.70
C THR A 28 5.11 0.22 7.34
N LEU A 29 3.92 -0.10 6.84
CA LEU A 29 3.14 -1.27 7.22
C LEU A 29 3.30 -2.35 6.16
N PHE A 30 3.89 -3.49 6.56
CA PHE A 30 4.02 -4.66 5.71
C PHE A 30 2.82 -5.59 5.92
N VAL A 31 2.07 -5.86 4.87
CA VAL A 31 0.98 -6.85 4.87
C VAL A 31 1.49 -8.24 4.50
N SER A 32 0.79 -9.28 4.90
CA SER A 32 1.01 -10.66 4.49
C SER A 32 -0.03 -11.10 3.46
N GLY A 33 0.33 -12.08 2.65
CA GLY A 33 -0.48 -12.58 1.56
C GLY A 33 -0.16 -11.86 0.24
N CYS A 34 0.29 -12.65 -0.74
CA CYS A 34 0.56 -12.17 -2.09
C CYS A 34 0.46 -13.33 -3.08
N THR A 35 -0.38 -13.19 -4.09
CA THR A 35 -0.53 -14.19 -5.17
C THR A 35 0.32 -13.87 -6.41
N ASN A 36 1.03 -12.75 -6.43
CA ASN A 36 1.86 -12.35 -7.57
C ASN A 36 3.11 -13.22 -7.75
N HIS A 37 3.72 -13.69 -6.65
CA HIS A 37 4.90 -14.57 -6.64
C HIS A 37 6.02 -14.13 -7.61
N CYS A 38 6.36 -12.84 -7.59
CA CYS A 38 7.38 -12.28 -8.49
C CYS A 38 8.72 -12.98 -8.33
N GLU A 39 9.39 -13.25 -9.44
CA GLU A 39 10.75 -13.78 -9.45
C GLU A 39 11.69 -12.82 -8.71
N ASN A 40 12.58 -13.37 -7.87
CA ASN A 40 13.51 -12.61 -7.02
C ASN A 40 12.83 -11.56 -6.12
N CYS A 41 11.60 -11.83 -5.66
CA CYS A 41 10.93 -11.01 -4.67
C CYS A 41 11.81 -10.88 -3.42
N PHE A 42 12.04 -9.65 -2.93
CA PHE A 42 12.88 -9.41 -1.75
C PHE A 42 12.22 -9.83 -0.43
N GLN A 43 10.91 -10.13 -0.44
CA GLN A 43 10.12 -10.54 0.73
C GLN A 43 9.27 -11.79 0.46
N PRO A 44 9.83 -12.92 -0.03
CA PRO A 44 9.05 -14.09 -0.40
C PRO A 44 8.27 -14.71 0.76
N GLN A 45 8.71 -14.50 2.01
CA GLN A 45 7.99 -14.97 3.20
C GLN A 45 6.61 -14.30 3.35
N THR A 46 6.41 -13.10 2.82
CA THR A 46 5.12 -12.41 2.87
C THR A 46 4.09 -12.93 1.86
N TRP A 47 4.44 -13.91 1.02
CA TRP A 47 3.47 -14.59 0.17
C TRP A 47 2.47 -15.39 0.98
N ASP A 48 2.93 -15.97 2.10
CA ASP A 48 2.06 -16.68 3.04
C ASP A 48 1.10 -15.69 3.73
N PHE A 49 -0.20 -15.95 3.61
CA PHE A 49 -1.25 -15.14 4.24
C PHE A 49 -1.26 -15.23 5.77
N CYS A 50 -0.53 -16.17 6.33
CA CYS A 50 -0.40 -16.38 7.78
C CYS A 50 0.98 -15.97 8.31
N TYR A 51 1.76 -15.20 7.55
CA TYR A 51 3.05 -14.68 7.98
C TYR A 51 2.88 -13.37 8.74
N GLY A 52 3.43 -13.28 9.97
CA GLY A 52 3.44 -12.05 10.77
C GLY A 52 2.60 -12.15 12.04
N LYS A 53 1.92 -11.08 12.40
CA LYS A 53 1.06 -11.00 13.58
C LYS A 53 -0.34 -10.53 13.16
N PRO A 54 -1.39 -10.95 13.87
CA PRO A 54 -2.75 -10.47 13.59
C PRO A 54 -2.84 -8.95 13.65
N PHE A 55 -3.52 -8.36 12.67
CA PHE A 55 -3.82 -6.94 12.64
C PHE A 55 -5.02 -6.66 13.56
N THR A 56 -4.77 -6.04 14.70
CA THR A 56 -5.76 -5.80 15.74
C THR A 56 -5.96 -4.31 15.99
N SER A 57 -6.97 -3.95 16.80
CA SER A 57 -7.18 -2.55 17.23
C SER A 57 -5.97 -1.96 17.94
N GLU A 58 -5.25 -2.75 18.73
CA GLU A 58 -4.02 -2.33 19.39
C GLU A 58 -2.92 -2.00 18.38
N THR A 59 -2.84 -2.76 17.29
CA THR A 59 -1.90 -2.49 16.18
C THR A 59 -2.28 -1.19 15.46
N GLU A 60 -3.57 -0.95 15.24
CA GLU A 60 -4.04 0.32 14.67
C GLU A 60 -3.70 1.51 15.57
N ASP A 61 -3.94 1.39 16.88
CA ASP A 61 -3.62 2.44 17.87
C ASP A 61 -2.11 2.74 17.88
N GLU A 62 -1.28 1.71 17.81
CA GLU A 62 0.16 1.88 17.71
C GLU A 62 0.56 2.61 16.42
N LEU A 63 -0.01 2.23 15.27
CA LEU A 63 0.26 2.90 13.98
C LEU A 63 -0.18 4.38 14.02
N ILE A 64 -1.34 4.70 14.57
CA ILE A 64 -1.79 6.10 14.73
C ILE A 64 -0.80 6.88 15.58
N ARG A 65 -0.34 6.29 16.70
CA ARG A 65 0.66 6.91 17.59
C ARG A 65 1.99 7.15 16.86
N LEU A 66 2.46 6.20 16.04
CA LEU A 66 3.69 6.32 15.26
C LEU A 66 3.57 7.35 14.13
N LEU A 67 2.39 7.51 13.54
CA LEU A 67 2.10 8.47 12.47
C LEU A 67 1.92 9.92 13.00
N SER A 68 1.59 10.08 14.29
CA SER A 68 1.23 11.38 14.85
C SER A 68 2.34 12.44 14.86
N PRO A 69 3.65 12.13 15.08
CA PRO A 69 4.68 13.14 15.13
C PRO A 69 4.78 13.96 13.82
N ASP A 70 5.05 15.26 13.95
CA ASP A 70 5.09 16.19 12.81
C ASP A 70 6.16 15.84 11.78
N TYR A 71 7.28 15.25 12.20
CA TYR A 71 8.37 14.84 11.31
C TYR A 71 8.03 13.62 10.44
N ILE A 72 6.96 12.88 10.77
CA ILE A 72 6.47 11.78 9.95
C ILE A 72 5.59 12.34 8.82
N ASN A 73 5.95 12.07 7.58
CA ASN A 73 5.22 12.56 6.41
C ASN A 73 3.98 11.73 6.09
N GLY A 74 3.98 10.44 6.44
CA GLY A 74 2.81 9.60 6.17
C GLY A 74 3.02 8.11 6.35
N LEU A 75 2.05 7.37 5.84
CA LEU A 75 1.96 5.91 5.84
C LEU A 75 2.36 5.34 4.48
N THR A 76 3.09 4.24 4.47
CA THR A 76 3.29 3.41 3.28
C THR A 76 2.77 2.00 3.52
N LEU A 77 1.97 1.49 2.60
CA LEU A 77 1.50 0.11 2.57
C LEU A 77 2.36 -0.69 1.60
N LEU A 78 2.95 -1.76 2.10
CA LEU A 78 3.92 -2.58 1.37
C LEU A 78 3.87 -4.03 1.90
N GLY A 79 4.80 -4.87 1.50
CA GLY A 79 5.02 -6.21 2.03
C GLY A 79 4.62 -7.29 1.04
N GLY A 80 3.57 -8.05 1.32
CA GLY A 80 2.93 -8.96 0.38
C GLY A 80 2.20 -8.17 -0.70
N GLU A 81 0.88 -8.20 -0.68
CA GLU A 81 0.07 -7.46 -1.64
C GLU A 81 -1.09 -6.73 -0.93
N PRO A 82 -1.00 -5.40 -0.75
CA PRO A 82 -2.09 -4.63 -0.13
C PRO A 82 -3.44 -4.75 -0.86
N PHE A 83 -3.41 -4.99 -2.18
CA PHE A 83 -4.60 -5.13 -3.01
C PHE A 83 -5.10 -6.58 -3.18
N GLU A 84 -4.59 -7.54 -2.41
CA GLU A 84 -5.33 -8.79 -2.23
C GLU A 84 -6.72 -8.48 -1.66
N PRO A 85 -7.82 -9.05 -2.19
CA PRO A 85 -9.19 -8.72 -1.74
C PRO A 85 -9.38 -8.82 -0.23
N LYS A 86 -8.69 -9.76 0.42
CA LYS A 86 -8.71 -9.95 1.87
C LYS A 86 -8.01 -8.79 2.59
N ASN A 87 -6.85 -8.37 2.09
CA ASN A 87 -6.09 -7.26 2.66
C ASN A 87 -6.80 -5.93 2.48
N GLN A 88 -7.40 -5.70 1.30
CA GLN A 88 -8.20 -4.49 1.05
C GLN A 88 -9.30 -4.30 2.10
N ARG A 89 -10.07 -5.38 2.38
CA ARG A 89 -11.16 -5.34 3.37
C ARG A 89 -10.66 -5.05 4.79
N ALA A 90 -9.49 -5.59 5.13
CA ALA A 90 -8.89 -5.38 6.45
C ALA A 90 -8.25 -3.98 6.58
N LEU A 91 -7.64 -3.46 5.52
CA LEU A 91 -6.99 -2.15 5.53
C LEU A 91 -7.97 -0.98 5.49
N LEU A 92 -9.12 -1.13 4.82
CA LEU A 92 -10.05 -0.02 4.59
C LEU A 92 -10.51 0.70 5.87
N PRO A 93 -10.94 0.01 6.95
CA PRO A 93 -11.32 0.68 8.20
C PRO A 93 -10.18 1.50 8.80
N PHE A 94 -8.97 0.97 8.77
CA PHE A 94 -7.78 1.64 9.26
C PHE A 94 -7.43 2.88 8.42
N LEU A 95 -7.47 2.80 7.09
CA LEU A 95 -7.19 3.96 6.23
C LEU A 95 -8.23 5.07 6.40
N ARG A 96 -9.50 4.72 6.57
CA ARG A 96 -10.56 5.69 6.95
C ARG A 96 -10.22 6.39 8.28
N ARG A 97 -9.72 5.63 9.25
CA ARG A 97 -9.28 6.17 10.54
C ARG A 97 -8.09 7.13 10.37
N VAL A 98 -7.07 6.76 9.58
CA VAL A 98 -5.92 7.63 9.29
C VAL A 98 -6.37 8.94 8.64
N ARG A 99 -7.26 8.90 7.66
CA ARG A 99 -7.79 10.11 7.01
C ARG A 99 -8.59 11.00 7.95
N ARG A 100 -9.34 10.41 8.87
CA ARG A 100 -10.13 11.15 9.85
C ARG A 100 -9.27 11.79 10.93
N GLU A 101 -8.29 11.07 11.48
CA GLU A 101 -7.50 11.51 12.65
C GLU A 101 -6.24 12.28 12.24
N LEU A 102 -5.67 11.98 11.08
CA LEU A 102 -4.40 12.51 10.59
C LEU A 102 -4.51 12.95 9.11
N PRO A 103 -5.44 13.87 8.76
CA PRO A 103 -5.72 14.23 7.35
C PRO A 103 -4.52 14.83 6.61
N GLN A 104 -3.54 15.38 7.34
CA GLN A 104 -2.31 15.96 6.78
C GLN A 104 -1.26 14.90 6.37
N LYS A 105 -1.42 13.64 6.79
CA LYS A 105 -0.47 12.57 6.47
C LYS A 105 -0.78 11.96 5.11
N THR A 106 0.25 11.83 4.28
CA THR A 106 0.10 11.19 2.98
C THR A 106 0.05 9.66 3.10
N ILE A 107 -0.72 9.00 2.24
CA ILE A 107 -0.82 7.54 2.19
C ILE A 107 -0.31 7.07 0.83
N TRP A 108 0.76 6.28 0.85
CA TRP A 108 1.33 5.58 -0.30
C TRP A 108 0.98 4.10 -0.22
N SER A 109 0.79 3.47 -1.36
CA SER A 109 0.66 2.02 -1.45
C SER A 109 1.44 1.48 -2.64
N PHE A 110 2.01 0.29 -2.45
CA PHE A 110 2.60 -0.49 -3.51
C PHE A 110 1.67 -1.65 -3.86
N THR A 111 1.61 -2.01 -5.13
CA THR A 111 0.86 -3.18 -5.60
C THR A 111 1.53 -3.81 -6.81
N GLY A 112 1.47 -5.13 -6.92
CA GLY A 112 1.85 -5.83 -8.13
C GLY A 112 0.78 -5.77 -9.21
N PHE A 113 -0.45 -5.39 -8.89
CA PHE A 113 -1.49 -5.20 -9.89
C PHE A 113 -1.35 -3.84 -10.58
N THR A 114 -1.78 -3.75 -11.83
CA THR A 114 -1.82 -2.48 -12.55
C THR A 114 -3.08 -1.69 -12.24
N TRP A 115 -3.06 -0.39 -12.48
CA TRP A 115 -4.23 0.48 -12.34
C TRP A 115 -5.43 -0.06 -13.12
N GLU A 116 -5.17 -0.58 -14.32
CA GLU A 116 -6.18 -1.16 -15.20
C GLU A 116 -6.78 -2.44 -14.61
N GLU A 117 -5.94 -3.33 -14.03
CA GLU A 117 -6.42 -4.54 -13.33
C GLU A 117 -7.28 -4.19 -12.11
N LEU A 118 -6.95 -3.11 -11.38
CA LEU A 118 -7.74 -2.67 -10.23
C LEU A 118 -9.11 -2.09 -10.62
N HIS A 119 -9.29 -1.69 -11.88
CA HIS A 119 -10.55 -1.17 -12.41
C HIS A 119 -11.32 -2.18 -13.27
N ASP A 120 -10.71 -3.32 -13.62
CA ASP A 120 -11.39 -4.39 -14.37
C ASP A 120 -12.32 -5.18 -13.43
N PRO A 121 -13.65 -5.16 -13.65
CA PRO A 121 -14.60 -5.87 -12.81
C PRO A 121 -14.42 -7.41 -12.83
N THR A 122 -13.67 -7.94 -13.79
CA THR A 122 -13.40 -9.38 -13.92
C THR A 122 -12.06 -9.79 -13.29
N ALA A 123 -11.22 -8.82 -12.91
CA ALA A 123 -9.91 -9.10 -12.33
C ALA A 123 -10.02 -9.61 -10.89
N TYR A 124 -9.15 -10.54 -10.53
CA TYR A 124 -9.06 -11.12 -9.18
C TYR A 124 -8.84 -10.06 -8.09
N SER A 125 -8.02 -9.05 -8.39
CA SER A 125 -7.68 -7.95 -7.46
C SER A 125 -8.85 -7.02 -7.15
N ARG A 126 -9.90 -7.06 -7.97
CA ARG A 126 -11.08 -6.18 -7.83
C ARG A 126 -12.07 -6.75 -6.83
N CYS A 127 -12.44 -5.96 -5.84
CA CYS A 127 -13.52 -6.27 -4.91
C CYS A 127 -14.36 -5.03 -4.59
N GLU A 128 -15.40 -5.17 -3.78
CA GLU A 128 -16.38 -4.12 -3.48
C GLU A 128 -15.80 -2.87 -2.79
N VAL A 129 -14.60 -3.01 -2.18
CA VAL A 129 -13.95 -1.91 -1.44
C VAL A 129 -12.82 -1.24 -2.23
N THR A 130 -12.47 -1.74 -3.41
CA THR A 130 -11.28 -1.28 -4.17
C THR A 130 -11.34 0.21 -4.51
N ASP A 131 -12.48 0.71 -5.01
CA ASP A 131 -12.61 2.13 -5.38
C ASP A 131 -12.45 3.06 -4.19
N GLU A 132 -13.06 2.69 -3.06
CA GLU A 132 -12.94 3.48 -1.85
C GLU A 132 -11.49 3.45 -1.32
N LEU A 133 -10.86 2.28 -1.29
CA LEU A 133 -9.47 2.16 -0.86
C LEU A 133 -8.54 3.01 -1.73
N LEU A 134 -8.69 2.97 -3.06
CA LEU A 134 -7.95 3.83 -3.99
C LEU A 134 -8.18 5.32 -3.68
N SER A 135 -9.42 5.74 -3.41
CA SER A 135 -9.74 7.13 -3.11
C SER A 135 -9.09 7.66 -1.83
N LEU A 136 -8.64 6.78 -0.95
CA LEU A 136 -7.92 7.13 0.27
C LEU A 136 -6.40 7.22 0.08
N LEU A 137 -5.86 6.92 -1.09
CA LEU A 137 -4.43 7.02 -1.38
C LEU A 137 -4.07 8.37 -1.98
N ASP A 138 -2.83 8.83 -1.73
CA ASP A 138 -2.23 9.96 -2.45
C ASP A 138 -1.39 9.45 -3.62
N VAL A 139 -0.65 8.35 -3.40
CA VAL A 139 0.24 7.79 -4.43
C VAL A 139 0.10 6.27 -4.44
N LEU A 140 0.03 5.71 -5.65
CA LEU A 140 0.07 4.28 -5.91
C LEU A 140 1.30 3.94 -6.77
N VAL A 141 2.13 3.02 -6.30
CA VAL A 141 3.18 2.41 -7.12
C VAL A 141 2.63 1.08 -7.63
N ASP A 142 2.34 1.01 -8.92
CA ASP A 142 1.65 -0.13 -9.53
C ASP A 142 2.56 -0.96 -10.45
N GLY A 143 2.14 -2.20 -10.66
CA GLY A 143 2.78 -3.15 -11.56
C GLY A 143 3.73 -4.14 -10.86
N ARG A 144 3.73 -5.39 -11.34
CA ARG A 144 4.57 -6.47 -10.81
C ARG A 144 6.04 -6.13 -10.98
N TYR A 145 6.82 -6.45 -9.96
CA TYR A 145 8.28 -6.42 -10.10
C TYR A 145 8.72 -7.41 -11.18
N VAL A 146 9.56 -6.96 -12.10
CA VAL A 146 10.15 -7.74 -13.18
C VAL A 146 11.66 -7.67 -13.06
N ASP A 147 12.29 -8.80 -12.71
CA ASP A 147 13.72 -8.86 -12.42
C ASP A 147 14.59 -8.42 -13.61
N ALA A 148 14.22 -8.80 -14.83
CA ALA A 148 14.91 -8.38 -16.06
C ALA A 148 14.86 -6.86 -16.32
N LEU A 149 13.98 -6.13 -15.62
CA LEU A 149 13.83 -4.67 -15.70
C LEU A 149 14.27 -3.97 -14.41
N HIS A 150 14.99 -4.70 -13.55
CA HIS A 150 15.54 -4.16 -12.31
C HIS A 150 16.50 -3.00 -12.59
N ASP A 151 16.34 -1.89 -11.85
CA ASP A 151 17.22 -0.73 -11.95
C ASP A 151 17.29 -0.02 -10.59
N ILE A 152 18.47 -0.05 -9.97
CA ILE A 152 18.72 0.55 -8.66
C ILE A 152 18.71 2.09 -8.67
N SER A 153 18.74 2.71 -9.84
CA SER A 153 18.66 4.17 -9.98
C SER A 153 17.24 4.72 -9.88
N LEU A 154 16.24 3.84 -9.98
CA LEU A 154 14.83 4.22 -9.87
C LEU A 154 14.47 4.58 -8.43
N ARG A 155 13.81 5.72 -8.25
CA ARG A 155 13.26 6.11 -6.96
C ARG A 155 11.93 5.40 -6.71
N PHE A 156 11.74 4.87 -5.51
CA PHE A 156 10.49 4.30 -5.00
C PHE A 156 9.89 3.17 -5.84
N ARG A 157 10.68 2.48 -6.67
CA ARG A 157 10.25 1.33 -7.48
C ARG A 157 11.45 0.43 -7.79
N GLY A 158 11.22 -0.86 -7.98
CA GLY A 158 12.29 -1.83 -8.19
C GLY A 158 12.60 -2.14 -9.65
N SER A 159 11.64 -1.93 -10.55
CA SER A 159 11.78 -2.22 -11.99
C SER A 159 11.12 -1.14 -12.85
N SER A 160 11.66 -0.93 -14.05
CA SER A 160 11.29 0.20 -14.91
C SER A 160 9.87 0.14 -15.48
N ASN A 161 9.22 -1.02 -15.45
CA ASN A 161 7.82 -1.18 -15.84
C ASN A 161 6.83 -0.66 -14.79
N GLN A 162 7.25 -0.49 -13.53
CA GLN A 162 6.39 0.03 -12.48
C GLN A 162 6.13 1.53 -12.64
N ARG A 163 4.92 1.97 -12.30
CA ARG A 163 4.51 3.39 -12.43
C ARG A 163 4.25 3.97 -11.05
N ILE A 164 4.55 5.24 -10.88
CA ILE A 164 4.17 6.02 -9.69
C ILE A 164 3.02 6.91 -10.11
N ILE A 165 1.84 6.66 -9.57
CA ILE A 165 0.57 7.29 -9.97
C ILE A 165 0.15 8.30 -8.91
N ASP A 166 -0.16 9.53 -9.35
CA ASP A 166 -0.84 10.54 -8.54
C ASP A 166 -2.34 10.21 -8.52
N VAL A 167 -2.78 9.56 -7.43
CA VAL A 167 -4.13 9.03 -7.36
C VAL A 167 -5.19 10.13 -7.38
N PRO A 168 -5.09 11.21 -6.58
CA PRO A 168 -6.06 12.31 -6.62
C PRO A 168 -6.22 12.92 -8.00
N LYS A 169 -5.11 13.21 -8.70
CA LYS A 169 -5.18 13.80 -10.05
C LYS A 169 -5.77 12.82 -11.05
N THR A 170 -5.43 11.54 -10.95
CA THR A 170 -5.97 10.49 -11.82
C THR A 170 -7.48 10.37 -11.65
N LEU A 171 -7.97 10.33 -10.41
CA LEU A 171 -9.41 10.23 -10.13
C LEU A 171 -10.17 11.50 -10.55
N GLN A 172 -9.58 12.68 -10.37
CA GLN A 172 -10.19 13.95 -10.76
C GLN A 172 -10.28 14.12 -12.27
N SER A 173 -9.24 13.73 -13.01
CA SER A 173 -9.18 13.91 -14.47
C SER A 173 -9.82 12.77 -15.26
N GLY A 174 -10.02 11.60 -14.63
CA GLY A 174 -10.39 10.36 -15.32
C GLY A 174 -9.28 9.79 -16.24
N THR A 175 -8.07 10.35 -16.17
CA THR A 175 -6.93 9.91 -16.99
C THR A 175 -5.74 9.63 -16.08
N LEU A 176 -5.08 8.47 -16.28
CA LEU A 176 -3.94 8.08 -15.48
C LEU A 176 -2.86 9.17 -15.53
N THR A 177 -2.54 9.72 -14.36
CA THR A 177 -1.57 10.82 -14.17
C THR A 177 -0.41 10.31 -13.35
N LEU A 178 0.78 10.38 -13.91
CA LEU A 178 2.00 10.00 -13.19
C LEU A 178 2.35 11.06 -12.15
N TRP A 179 2.87 10.60 -11.02
CA TRP A 179 3.37 11.46 -9.97
C TRP A 179 4.65 12.17 -10.43
N ASP A 180 4.73 13.48 -10.23
CA ASP A 180 5.88 14.28 -10.65
C ASP A 180 6.99 14.18 -9.59
N GLU A 181 8.00 13.38 -9.87
CA GLU A 181 9.17 13.19 -9.01
C GLU A 181 9.98 14.49 -8.82
N ARG A 182 9.91 15.42 -9.76
CA ARG A 182 10.69 16.68 -9.76
C ARG A 182 10.02 17.79 -8.99
N ALA A 183 8.70 17.83 -8.98
CA ALA A 183 7.93 18.86 -8.29
C ALA A 183 7.93 18.68 -6.75
N ASN A 184 8.42 17.54 -6.25
CA ASN A 184 8.33 17.15 -4.84
C ASN A 184 9.72 16.89 -4.21
N ILE A 185 10.77 17.51 -4.73
CA ILE A 185 12.13 17.47 -4.15
C ILE A 185 12.32 18.63 -3.21
#